data_9ea39d65d0d49577521b704f2a78172d
#
_entry.id   9ea39d65d0d49577521b704f2a78172d
#
_cell.length_a   1.000
_cell.length_b   1.000
_cell.length_c   1.000
_cell.angle_alpha   90.00
_cell.angle_beta   90.00
_cell.angle_gamma   90.00
#
_symmetry.space_group_name_H-M   'P 1'
#
loop_
_entity.id
_entity.type
_entity.pdbx_description
1 polymer ?
#
loop_
_entity_poly.entity_id
_entity_poly.type
_entity_poly.pdbx_seq_one_letter_code
_entity_poly.pdbx_strand_id
1 'polypeptide(L)'
;MNKSVKFESLDVGHSPLEEGFQPEPKAIVFRNQQEWAKFWASSSFLDMNLQKRPAPAVNFDKQMVIALTSGSRPTGGFSVRVDRIAPVQNQLGNRWVIHYSEIIPDKNCLLTQQPTTPAVFVLTEKSNVTVELRGQKITSTCSK
;
A
#
# COMPACT_ATOMS: atom_id res chain seq x y z
N MET A 1 11.37 9.98 -23.05
CA MET A 1 11.29 10.52 -21.69
C MET A 1 10.27 9.75 -20.89
N ASN A 2 10.71 9.24 -19.77
CA ASN A 2 9.81 8.47 -18.91
C ASN A 2 9.06 9.42 -18.00
N LYS A 3 7.75 9.45 -18.17
CA LYS A 3 6.89 10.22 -17.29
C LYS A 3 6.47 9.33 -16.13
N SER A 4 6.47 9.88 -14.92
CA SER A 4 5.92 9.17 -13.79
C SER A 4 4.43 8.97 -13.96
N VAL A 5 3.93 7.83 -13.51
CA VAL A 5 2.50 7.56 -13.49
C VAL A 5 1.90 8.35 -12.33
N LYS A 6 0.83 9.07 -12.61
CA LYS A 6 0.14 9.82 -11.57
C LYS A 6 -0.61 8.88 -10.66
N PHE A 7 -0.55 9.17 -9.38
CA PHE A 7 -1.31 8.42 -8.39
C PHE A 7 -1.76 9.34 -7.28
N GLU A 8 -2.81 8.92 -6.60
CA GLU A 8 -3.28 9.65 -5.42
C GLU A 8 -3.59 8.65 -4.31
N SER A 9 -3.45 9.08 -3.07
CA SER A 9 -3.74 8.23 -1.93
C SER A 9 -5.21 7.95 -1.84
N LEU A 10 -5.54 6.70 -1.54
CA LEU A 10 -6.91 6.29 -1.28
C LEU A 10 -7.05 6.08 0.22
N ASP A 11 -7.93 6.85 0.84
CA ASP A 11 -8.16 6.74 2.28
C ASP A 11 -8.99 5.50 2.57
N VAL A 12 -8.35 4.51 3.17
CA VAL A 12 -9.03 3.29 3.59
C VAL A 12 -9.20 3.24 5.11
N GLY A 13 -8.80 4.30 5.81
CA GLY A 13 -8.83 4.35 7.25
C GLY A 13 -7.63 3.60 7.84
N HIS A 14 -7.89 2.53 8.56
CA HIS A 14 -6.81 1.67 9.03
C HIS A 14 -6.44 0.65 7.97
N SER A 15 -5.28 0.04 8.14
CA SER A 15 -4.84 -0.96 7.17
C SER A 15 -5.73 -2.20 7.23
N PRO A 16 -6.38 -2.59 6.12
CA PRO A 16 -7.13 -3.83 6.08
C PRO A 16 -6.26 -5.06 5.85
N LEU A 17 -4.95 -4.91 5.88
CA LEU A 17 -4.00 -6.00 5.61
C LEU A 17 -3.43 -6.60 6.89
N GLU A 18 -4.16 -6.52 7.99
CA GLU A 18 -3.65 -7.00 9.28
C GLU A 18 -3.55 -8.50 9.38
N GLU A 19 -4.28 -9.22 8.55
CA GLU A 19 -4.26 -10.68 8.60
C GLU A 19 -3.35 -11.23 7.52
N GLY A 20 -2.79 -12.38 7.80
CA GLY A 20 -1.87 -13.01 6.87
C GLY A 20 -0.46 -12.48 7.03
N PHE A 21 0.18 -12.90 8.08
CA PHE A 21 1.53 -12.49 8.40
C PHE A 21 2.47 -12.70 7.22
N GLN A 22 3.05 -11.64 6.72
CA GLN A 22 4.02 -11.69 5.63
C GLN A 22 5.15 -10.74 5.95
N PRO A 23 6.38 -11.23 6.12
CA PRO A 23 7.50 -10.34 6.44
C PRO A 23 8.02 -9.54 5.24
N GLU A 24 7.60 -9.90 4.04
CA GLU A 24 8.14 -9.34 2.82
C GLU A 24 7.22 -8.30 2.21
N PRO A 25 7.78 -7.31 1.47
CA PRO A 25 6.96 -6.35 0.76
C PRO A 25 6.08 -7.03 -0.29
N LYS A 26 4.90 -6.48 -0.48
CA LYS A 26 3.94 -7.03 -1.42
C LYS A 26 3.08 -5.93 -2.00
N ALA A 27 2.74 -6.06 -3.27
CA ALA A 27 1.74 -5.20 -3.91
C ALA A 27 0.59 -6.06 -4.42
N ILE A 28 -0.62 -5.57 -4.23
CA ILE A 28 -1.83 -6.19 -4.75
C ILE A 28 -2.51 -5.18 -5.64
N VAL A 29 -2.85 -5.59 -6.87
CA VAL A 29 -3.50 -4.71 -7.82
C VAL A 29 -4.95 -5.13 -7.97
N PHE A 30 -5.87 -4.19 -7.76
CA PHE A 30 -7.30 -4.42 -7.95
C PHE A 30 -7.74 -3.69 -9.21
N ARG A 31 -8.24 -4.45 -10.20
CA ARG A 31 -8.58 -3.91 -11.51
C ARG A 31 -10.07 -3.89 -11.79
N ASN A 32 -10.87 -4.45 -10.89
CA ASN A 32 -12.33 -4.45 -11.08
C ASN A 32 -13.04 -4.41 -9.73
N GLN A 33 -14.33 -4.06 -9.80
CA GLN A 33 -15.14 -3.89 -8.61
C GLN A 33 -15.30 -5.18 -7.83
N GLN A 34 -15.37 -6.31 -8.53
CA GLN A 34 -15.58 -7.60 -7.85
C GLN A 34 -14.39 -7.96 -6.98
N GLU A 35 -13.18 -7.80 -7.49
CA GLU A 35 -11.98 -8.09 -6.72
C GLU A 35 -11.86 -7.16 -5.51
N TRP A 36 -12.14 -5.88 -5.73
CA TRP A 36 -12.06 -4.88 -4.68
C TRP A 36 -13.06 -5.16 -3.57
N ALA A 37 -14.32 -5.42 -3.95
CA ALA A 37 -15.38 -5.71 -2.98
C ALA A 37 -15.10 -7.00 -2.20
N LYS A 38 -14.58 -8.01 -2.88
CA LYS A 38 -14.25 -9.28 -2.23
C LYS A 38 -13.13 -9.11 -1.19
N PHE A 39 -12.10 -8.36 -1.56
CA PHE A 39 -11.00 -8.06 -0.64
C PHE A 39 -11.53 -7.31 0.57
N TRP A 40 -12.31 -6.26 0.34
CA TRP A 40 -12.85 -5.44 1.42
C TRP A 40 -13.75 -6.25 2.35
N ALA A 41 -14.58 -7.12 1.78
CA ALA A 41 -15.49 -7.94 2.57
C ALA A 41 -14.73 -8.94 3.46
N SER A 42 -13.58 -9.43 3.00
CA SER A 42 -12.80 -10.40 3.77
C SER A 42 -11.88 -9.74 4.80
N SER A 43 -11.75 -8.42 4.76
CA SER A 43 -10.91 -7.71 5.73
C SER A 43 -11.65 -7.58 7.06
N SER A 44 -10.89 -7.58 8.14
CA SER A 44 -11.46 -7.39 9.47
C SER A 44 -11.50 -5.91 9.87
N PHE A 45 -11.52 -5.04 8.88
CA PHE A 45 -11.43 -3.61 9.07
C PHE A 45 -12.73 -3.05 9.68
N LEU A 46 -12.59 -2.39 10.82
CA LEU A 46 -13.71 -1.77 11.52
C LEU A 46 -13.39 -0.30 11.80
N ASP A 47 -14.44 0.52 11.83
CA ASP A 47 -14.27 1.92 12.22
C ASP A 47 -14.24 2.04 13.74
N MET A 48 -14.21 3.29 14.22
CA MET A 48 -14.13 3.56 15.65
C MET A 48 -15.36 3.07 16.43
N ASN A 49 -16.46 2.85 15.74
CA ASN A 49 -17.70 2.36 16.34
C ASN A 49 -17.84 0.84 16.21
N LEU A 50 -16.76 0.16 15.82
CA LEU A 50 -16.74 -1.28 15.57
C LEU A 50 -17.70 -1.71 14.45
N GLN A 51 -17.95 -0.80 13.51
CA GLN A 51 -18.80 -1.06 12.36
C GLN A 51 -17.92 -1.11 11.11
N LYS A 52 -18.30 -2.02 10.21
CA LYS A 52 -17.55 -2.14 8.97
C LYS A 52 -17.87 -0.98 8.05
N ARG A 53 -16.84 -0.23 7.67
CA ARG A 53 -16.99 0.86 6.71
C ARG A 53 -17.24 0.30 5.32
N PRO A 54 -18.00 1.00 4.48
CA PRO A 54 -18.10 0.58 3.09
C PRO A 54 -16.77 0.76 2.39
N ALA A 55 -16.53 -0.05 1.37
CA ALA A 55 -15.32 0.10 0.57
C ALA A 55 -15.32 1.47 -0.11
N PRO A 56 -14.16 2.14 -0.16
CA PRO A 56 -14.07 3.38 -0.90
C PRO A 56 -14.53 3.20 -2.35
N ALA A 57 -15.26 4.17 -2.87
CA ALA A 57 -15.75 4.11 -4.24
C ALA A 57 -14.60 4.33 -5.22
N VAL A 58 -14.51 3.46 -6.22
CA VAL A 58 -13.48 3.53 -7.25
C VAL A 58 -14.14 3.32 -8.61
N ASN A 59 -13.78 4.16 -9.57
CA ASN A 59 -14.27 4.01 -10.94
C ASN A 59 -13.33 3.09 -11.72
N PHE A 60 -13.61 1.78 -11.68
CA PHE A 60 -12.76 0.78 -12.31
C PHE A 60 -12.81 0.77 -13.84
N ASP A 61 -13.65 1.61 -14.44
CA ASP A 61 -13.58 1.82 -15.89
C ASP A 61 -12.34 2.64 -16.27
N LYS A 62 -11.88 3.49 -15.37
CA LYS A 62 -10.77 4.41 -15.63
C LYS A 62 -9.60 4.27 -14.67
N GLN A 63 -9.82 3.65 -13.53
CA GLN A 63 -8.84 3.61 -12.46
C GLN A 63 -8.65 2.20 -11.93
N MET A 64 -7.56 2.00 -11.24
CA MET A 64 -7.33 0.78 -10.48
C MET A 64 -6.69 1.14 -9.15
N VAL A 65 -6.72 0.21 -8.22
CA VAL A 65 -6.17 0.37 -6.88
C VAL A 65 -4.93 -0.48 -6.75
N ILE A 66 -3.86 0.11 -6.22
CA ILE A 66 -2.67 -0.65 -5.86
C ILE A 66 -2.50 -0.55 -4.36
N ALA A 67 -2.49 -1.69 -3.70
CA ALA A 67 -2.23 -1.79 -2.27
C ALA A 67 -0.78 -2.25 -2.10
N LEU A 68 -0.03 -1.51 -1.31
CA LEU A 68 1.39 -1.79 -1.06
C LEU A 68 1.60 -1.92 0.43
N THR A 69 2.26 -3.00 0.84
CA THR A 69 2.72 -3.15 2.22
C THR A 69 4.21 -3.43 2.23
N SER A 70 4.89 -2.94 3.27
CA SER A 70 6.30 -3.29 3.50
C SER A 70 6.44 -4.63 4.21
N GLY A 71 5.32 -5.25 4.61
CA GLY A 71 5.29 -6.50 5.34
C GLY A 71 4.91 -6.31 6.79
N SER A 72 4.74 -7.41 7.50
CA SER A 72 4.40 -7.38 8.93
C SER A 72 5.61 -6.98 9.76
N ARG A 73 5.35 -6.19 10.80
CA ARG A 73 6.37 -5.69 11.71
C ARG A 73 5.96 -6.00 13.14
N PRO A 74 6.94 -6.20 14.05
CA PRO A 74 6.61 -6.63 15.42
C PRO A 74 6.01 -5.53 16.29
N THR A 75 6.13 -4.27 15.90
CA THR A 75 5.65 -3.15 16.70
C THR A 75 4.97 -2.12 15.82
N GLY A 76 4.31 -1.15 16.44
CA GLY A 76 3.88 0.05 15.75
C GLY A 76 5.05 0.95 15.41
N GLY A 77 4.76 2.09 14.80
CA GLY A 77 5.77 3.09 14.44
C GLY A 77 6.29 2.98 13.03
N PHE A 78 6.06 1.85 12.37
CA PHE A 78 6.46 1.66 10.98
C PHE A 78 5.38 2.22 10.05
N SER A 79 5.81 2.76 8.92
CA SER A 79 4.88 3.19 7.87
C SER A 79 5.51 2.98 6.50
N VAL A 80 4.70 3.07 5.48
CA VAL A 80 5.15 2.92 4.11
C VAL A 80 4.49 4.00 3.26
N ARG A 81 5.23 4.50 2.27
CA ARG A 81 4.70 5.48 1.33
C ARG A 81 5.18 5.16 -0.07
N VAL A 82 4.37 5.52 -1.05
CA VAL A 82 4.77 5.45 -2.45
C VAL A 82 5.44 6.77 -2.80
N ASP A 83 6.67 6.71 -3.31
CA ASP A 83 7.42 7.90 -3.70
C ASP A 83 7.13 8.28 -5.15
N ARG A 84 7.12 7.30 -6.04
CA ARG A 84 6.74 7.50 -7.43
C ARG A 84 6.49 6.17 -8.10
N ILE A 85 5.78 6.19 -9.20
CA ILE A 85 5.55 5.03 -10.05
C ILE A 85 6.13 5.35 -11.41
N ALA A 86 7.11 4.55 -11.83
CA ALA A 86 7.83 4.78 -13.07
C ALA A 86 7.43 3.73 -14.10
N PRO A 87 6.95 4.16 -15.28
CA PRO A 87 6.70 3.21 -16.35
C PRO A 87 8.05 2.79 -16.97
N VAL A 88 8.21 1.50 -17.20
CA VAL A 88 9.40 0.94 -17.83
C VAL A 88 8.97 0.10 -19.01
N GLN A 89 9.59 0.34 -20.15
CA GLN A 89 9.32 -0.37 -21.38
C GLN A 89 10.64 -0.87 -21.93
N ASN A 90 10.77 -2.17 -22.05
CA ASN A 90 11.99 -2.77 -22.58
C ASN A 90 11.66 -4.09 -23.26
N GLN A 91 12.68 -4.89 -23.57
CA GLN A 91 12.52 -6.16 -24.27
C GLN A 91 11.70 -7.17 -23.47
N LEU A 92 11.62 -7.00 -22.14
CA LEU A 92 10.84 -7.89 -21.29
C LEU A 92 9.37 -7.48 -21.20
N GLY A 93 9.00 -6.38 -21.87
CA GLY A 93 7.63 -5.88 -21.89
C GLY A 93 7.46 -4.60 -21.08
N ASN A 94 6.20 -4.23 -20.90
CA ASN A 94 5.85 -3.02 -20.17
C ASN A 94 5.58 -3.38 -18.73
N ARG A 95 6.11 -2.55 -17.82
CA ARG A 95 5.83 -2.71 -16.40
C ARG A 95 5.92 -1.36 -15.71
N TRP A 96 5.35 -1.29 -14.54
CA TRP A 96 5.51 -0.11 -13.66
C TRP A 96 6.37 -0.53 -12.49
N VAL A 97 7.33 0.32 -12.16
CA VAL A 97 8.16 0.14 -10.98
C VAL A 97 7.66 1.11 -9.92
N ILE A 98 7.19 0.58 -8.81
CA ILE A 98 6.73 1.39 -7.69
C ILE A 98 7.92 1.61 -6.77
N HIS A 99 8.37 2.85 -6.70
CA HIS A 99 9.41 3.27 -5.78
C HIS A 99 8.75 3.67 -4.48
N TYR A 100 9.11 3.01 -3.40
CA TYR A 100 8.48 3.26 -2.12
C TYR A 100 9.53 3.38 -1.03
N SER A 101 9.14 3.98 0.09
CA SER A 101 9.98 4.09 1.27
C SER A 101 9.27 3.44 2.44
N GLU A 102 10.00 2.62 3.17
CA GLU A 102 9.57 2.15 4.48
C GLU A 102 10.17 3.08 5.52
N ILE A 103 9.31 3.66 6.36
CA ILE A 103 9.74 4.54 7.43
C ILE A 103 9.87 3.70 8.68
N ILE A 104 11.09 3.65 9.21
CA ILE A 104 11.44 2.78 10.33
C ILE A 104 11.66 3.65 11.56
N PRO A 105 10.96 3.39 12.69
CA PRO A 105 11.21 4.17 13.89
C PRO A 105 12.58 3.86 14.45
N ASP A 106 13.29 4.89 14.93
CA ASP A 106 14.58 4.65 15.53
C ASP A 106 14.41 4.15 16.98
N LYS A 107 15.52 3.85 17.63
CA LYS A 107 15.50 3.27 18.97
C LYS A 107 14.98 4.22 20.05
N ASN A 108 14.85 5.50 19.73
CA ASN A 108 14.36 6.49 20.69
C ASN A 108 12.85 6.65 20.63
N CYS A 109 12.18 5.97 19.71
CA CYS A 109 10.74 6.08 19.55
C CYS A 109 10.03 5.18 20.56
N LEU A 110 8.93 5.71 21.12
CA LEU A 110 8.03 4.88 21.92
C LEU A 110 7.12 4.12 20.97
N LEU A 111 7.13 2.80 21.06
CA LEU A 111 6.41 1.95 20.13
C LEU A 111 5.34 1.15 20.86
N THR A 112 4.18 0.98 20.21
CA THR A 112 3.22 0.00 20.68
C THR A 112 3.79 -1.39 20.44
N GLN A 113 3.57 -2.29 21.39
CA GLN A 113 4.12 -3.64 21.33
C GLN A 113 3.16 -4.61 20.65
N GLN A 114 2.47 -4.12 19.63
CA GLN A 114 1.55 -4.94 18.86
C GLN A 114 2.04 -5.04 17.42
N PRO A 115 1.98 -6.22 16.82
CA PRO A 115 2.35 -6.37 15.42
C PRO A 115 1.48 -5.50 14.53
N THR A 116 2.07 -4.95 13.47
CA THR A 116 1.38 -4.13 12.49
C THR A 116 1.74 -4.58 11.08
N THR A 117 0.89 -4.23 10.13
CA THR A 117 1.17 -4.43 8.72
C THR A 117 0.99 -3.08 8.01
N PRO A 118 2.06 -2.28 7.97
CA PRO A 118 1.97 -0.97 7.32
C PRO A 118 1.56 -1.12 5.86
N ALA A 119 0.63 -0.31 5.43
CA ALA A 119 0.15 -0.38 4.05
C ALA A 119 -0.29 0.99 3.56
N VAL A 120 -0.22 1.18 2.26
CA VAL A 120 -0.74 2.36 1.60
C VAL A 120 -1.53 1.90 0.37
N PHE A 121 -2.64 2.57 0.13
CA PHE A 121 -3.48 2.30 -1.02
C PHE A 121 -3.47 3.51 -1.92
N VAL A 122 -3.23 3.31 -3.20
CA VAL A 122 -3.19 4.39 -4.17
C VAL A 122 -4.09 4.08 -5.36
N LEU A 123 -4.63 5.15 -5.95
CA LEU A 123 -5.39 5.10 -7.19
C LEU A 123 -4.49 5.53 -8.33
N THR A 124 -4.54 4.78 -9.43
CA THR A 124 -3.82 5.13 -10.65
C THR A 124 -4.77 5.01 -11.83
N GLU A 125 -4.33 5.44 -13.00
CA GLU A 125 -5.02 5.10 -14.23
C GLU A 125 -5.03 3.57 -14.41
N LYS A 126 -6.05 3.07 -15.06
CA LYS A 126 -6.19 1.63 -15.28
C LYS A 126 -5.16 1.16 -16.31
N SER A 127 -4.49 0.05 -16.00
CA SER A 127 -3.49 -0.52 -16.88
C SER A 127 -3.36 -2.01 -16.62
N ASN A 128 -2.92 -2.76 -17.63
CA ASN A 128 -2.67 -4.20 -17.50
C ASN A 128 -1.20 -4.51 -17.25
N VAL A 129 -0.40 -3.51 -16.95
CA VAL A 129 1.04 -3.71 -16.76
C VAL A 129 1.32 -4.54 -15.52
N THR A 130 2.47 -5.21 -15.53
CA THR A 130 3.01 -5.86 -14.37
C THR A 130 3.60 -4.80 -13.44
N VAL A 131 3.54 -5.03 -12.15
CA VAL A 131 4.03 -4.11 -11.14
C VAL A 131 5.23 -4.72 -10.43
N GLU A 132 6.32 -3.98 -10.34
CA GLU A 132 7.49 -4.33 -9.56
C GLU A 132 7.67 -3.35 -8.41
N LEU A 133 8.30 -3.80 -7.35
CA LEU A 133 8.57 -2.98 -6.17
C LEU A 133 10.05 -2.68 -6.06
N ARG A 134 10.38 -1.42 -5.77
CA ARG A 134 11.73 -1.01 -5.38
C ARG A 134 11.62 -0.14 -4.16
N GLY A 135 12.12 -0.67 -3.04
CA GLY A 135 11.99 -0.01 -1.76
C GLY A 135 13.29 0.51 -1.24
N GLN A 136 13.19 1.52 -0.40
CA GLN A 136 14.29 1.99 0.43
C GLN A 136 13.79 2.13 1.86
N LYS A 137 14.73 2.17 2.79
CA LYS A 137 14.40 2.31 4.20
C LYS A 137 14.89 3.66 4.68
N ILE A 138 14.03 4.36 5.40
CA ILE A 138 14.33 5.66 5.97
C ILE A 138 14.09 5.58 7.47
N THR A 139 15.09 5.91 8.26
CA THR A 139 14.93 5.92 9.70
C THR A 139 14.34 7.25 10.13
N SER A 140 13.26 7.18 10.91
CA SER A 140 12.60 8.35 11.45
C SER A 140 13.06 8.56 12.88
N THR A 141 13.52 9.77 13.16
CA THR A 141 13.94 10.11 14.52
C THR A 141 12.75 10.61 15.32
N CYS A 142 12.64 10.14 16.56
CA CYS A 142 11.64 10.62 17.48
C CYS A 142 12.32 11.61 18.40
N SER A 143 12.11 12.88 18.14
CA SER A 143 12.68 13.93 18.97
C SER A 143 11.96 13.98 20.29
N LYS A 144 12.68 14.37 21.33
CA LYS A 144 12.12 14.59 22.65
C LYS A 144 11.65 16.02 22.80
#